data_9c5053c817fcb0b599b4aa5bd33c005a
#
_entry.id   9c5053c817fcb0b599b4aa5bd33c005a
#
_cell.length_a   1.000
_cell.length_b   1.000
_cell.length_c   1.000
_cell.angle_alpha   90.00
_cell.angle_beta   90.00
_cell.angle_gamma   90.00
#
_symmetry.space_group_name_H-M   'P 1'
#
loop_
_entity.id
_entity.type
_entity.pdbx_description
1 polymer ?
#
loop_
_entity_poly.entity_id
_entity_poly.type
_entity_poly.pdbx_seq_one_letter_code
_entity_poly.pdbx_strand_id
1 'polypeptide(L)'
;MKKSMISCLCFVLLLHFLLVSKVAAEVFCESCLQVRVERPLVVRGGSHEPGLDTKFYVIKLSENLFRGYSSGGGDAYAITGPEAWSMGWPANKVLSKGAAGSYSECGVWINSPVKIGDVYVAAVHQEQKCDYINGGQTHKSMGVSFSYDGLSWVNPITVLTSPEAPKMGTQSGEGDCSLVRAPDEGYLYMYCFRPGRWDNIVARAPEASYMFPSSWRKLYKGNWSEPAVGGMADSLGTIGSSVGYWRAGRKVIALDLDPWFGGIKLSLSSDYKNFFTLKDPLVPFVKNDWDRNLIGKSTDLIAYVGVVNLLGGGNRVDNSGWGITYTYIPHGGTLKEKYLVFQGVNMKVVSEPQQASVGLALTRWEHRSGKYRVTTLPVVRQSEYTERNRIAYLLTRPVVGIETLEVEECVNRQDPDDYLVTDAGGCDGSGHDRIATIGWVYKYPQKNTVPIYRCYSPLGENHFLSSNAGCDDLGSLDMV
;
A
#
# COMPACT_ATOMS: atom_id res chain seq x y z
N MET A 1 21.79 65.43 34.85
CA MET A 1 22.11 64.60 33.70
C MET A 1 21.83 63.12 34.04
N LYS A 2 20.58 62.66 33.95
CA LYS A 2 20.15 61.23 34.03
C LYS A 2 18.75 61.12 33.42
N LYS A 3 18.65 61.14 32.11
CA LYS A 3 17.45 60.74 31.35
C LYS A 3 17.92 60.53 29.90
N SER A 4 18.33 59.34 29.54
CA SER A 4 18.33 58.86 28.15
C SER A 4 19.05 57.51 28.01
N MET A 5 18.53 56.46 28.70
CA MET A 5 19.03 55.10 28.44
C MET A 5 17.93 53.98 28.55
N ILE A 6 16.67 54.33 28.63
CA ILE A 6 15.60 53.35 28.75
C ILE A 6 14.83 53.16 27.43
N SER A 7 15.00 54.05 26.45
CA SER A 7 14.21 54.00 25.22
C SER A 7 14.76 53.09 24.12
N CYS A 8 15.97 52.54 24.25
CA CYS A 8 16.59 51.72 23.19
C CYS A 8 16.43 50.20 23.37
N LEU A 9 16.11 49.76 24.59
CA LEU A 9 15.96 48.30 24.88
C LEU A 9 14.59 47.72 24.49
N CYS A 10 13.55 48.55 24.44
CA CYS A 10 12.21 48.10 24.03
C CYS A 10 12.03 47.90 22.53
N PHE A 11 12.83 48.56 21.70
CA PHE A 11 12.73 48.45 20.24
C PHE A 11 13.38 47.18 19.68
N VAL A 12 14.42 46.66 20.36
CA VAL A 12 15.10 45.41 19.94
C VAL A 12 14.30 44.17 20.33
N LEU A 13 13.54 44.21 21.41
CA LEU A 13 12.67 43.11 21.81
C LEU A 13 11.35 43.01 20.97
N LEU A 14 10.88 44.11 20.40
CA LEU A 14 9.70 44.06 19.51
C LEU A 14 10.04 43.60 18.09
N LEU A 15 11.28 43.73 17.61
CA LEU A 15 11.70 43.22 16.31
C LEU A 15 11.96 41.71 16.31
N HIS A 16 12.19 41.08 17.47
CA HIS A 16 12.36 39.61 17.57
C HIS A 16 11.03 38.85 17.64
N PHE A 17 9.90 39.50 17.89
CA PHE A 17 8.57 38.89 17.90
C PHE A 17 7.84 38.91 16.56
N LEU A 18 8.36 39.59 15.54
CA LEU A 18 7.73 39.69 14.23
C LEU A 18 8.37 38.78 13.16
N LEU A 19 9.35 37.94 13.53
CA LEU A 19 9.93 36.92 12.68
C LEU A 19 9.44 35.51 13.08
N VAL A 20 8.21 35.40 13.58
CA VAL A 20 7.47 34.14 13.43
C VAL A 20 7.08 34.07 11.97
N SER A 21 8.04 33.60 11.16
CA SER A 21 7.77 33.21 9.79
C SER A 21 6.55 32.29 9.81
N LYS A 22 5.44 32.78 9.25
CA LYS A 22 4.42 31.89 8.73
C LYS A 22 5.18 30.96 7.80
N VAL A 23 5.49 29.74 8.25
CA VAL A 23 5.81 28.65 7.35
C VAL A 23 4.57 28.54 6.46
N ALA A 24 4.62 29.22 5.32
CA ALA A 24 3.61 29.03 4.30
C ALA A 24 3.59 27.51 4.07
N ALA A 25 2.42 26.89 4.20
CA ALA A 25 2.27 25.50 3.87
C ALA A 25 2.90 25.32 2.48
N GLU A 26 3.97 24.55 2.41
CA GLU A 26 4.68 24.30 1.16
C GLU A 26 3.65 23.79 0.17
N VAL A 27 3.35 24.58 -0.85
CA VAL A 27 2.39 24.18 -1.88
C VAL A 27 3.01 22.99 -2.59
N PHE A 28 2.48 21.81 -2.33
CA PHE A 28 2.97 20.59 -2.94
C PHE A 28 2.69 20.62 -4.45
N CYS A 29 3.76 20.59 -5.24
CA CYS A 29 3.65 20.49 -6.70
C CYS A 29 3.43 19.04 -7.09
N GLU A 30 2.16 18.61 -7.26
CA GLU A 30 1.82 17.25 -7.67
C GLU A 30 2.51 16.85 -8.98
N SER A 31 2.44 17.72 -9.98
CA SER A 31 3.03 17.47 -11.30
C SER A 31 4.58 17.48 -11.30
N CYS A 32 5.21 17.95 -10.21
CA CYS A 32 6.64 17.84 -10.00
C CYS A 32 7.06 16.49 -9.40
N LEU A 33 6.13 15.63 -9.00
CA LEU A 33 6.43 14.29 -8.53
C LEU A 33 6.26 13.29 -9.66
N GLN A 34 7.30 12.55 -9.98
CA GLN A 34 7.25 11.41 -10.89
C GLN A 34 7.31 10.12 -10.10
N VAL A 35 6.33 9.25 -10.30
CA VAL A 35 6.26 7.92 -9.71
C VAL A 35 6.23 6.88 -10.82
N ARG A 36 7.04 5.84 -10.68
CA ARG A 36 7.04 4.67 -11.54
C ARG A 36 6.78 3.44 -10.68
N VAL A 37 5.73 2.73 -11.02
CA VAL A 37 5.32 1.49 -10.36
C VAL A 37 5.76 0.37 -11.27
N GLU A 38 6.64 -0.46 -10.75
CA GLU A 38 7.23 -1.58 -11.48
C GLU A 38 6.22 -2.74 -11.61
N ARG A 39 6.58 -3.77 -12.35
CA ARG A 39 5.73 -4.95 -12.48
C ARG A 39 5.45 -5.60 -11.12
N PRO A 40 4.26 -6.16 -10.92
CA PRO A 40 3.96 -6.95 -9.74
C PRO A 40 4.72 -8.28 -9.74
N LEU A 41 5.24 -8.66 -8.58
CA LEU A 41 5.87 -9.94 -8.32
C LEU A 41 5.01 -10.71 -7.34
N VAL A 42 4.48 -11.85 -7.76
CA VAL A 42 3.78 -12.78 -6.87
C VAL A 42 4.83 -13.55 -6.07
N VAL A 43 4.87 -13.30 -4.79
CA VAL A 43 5.87 -13.89 -3.89
C VAL A 43 5.38 -15.23 -3.38
N ARG A 44 4.10 -15.32 -3.12
CA ARG A 44 3.52 -16.44 -2.42
C ARG A 44 2.01 -16.48 -2.57
N GLY A 45 1.39 -17.63 -2.34
CA GLY A 45 -0.06 -17.76 -2.24
C GLY A 45 -0.62 -19.02 -2.86
N GLY A 46 -1.94 -19.12 -2.84
CA GLY A 46 -2.72 -20.24 -3.33
C GLY A 46 -3.83 -20.64 -2.38
N SER A 47 -4.49 -21.73 -2.68
CA SER A 47 -5.74 -22.15 -2.03
C SER A 47 -5.64 -22.60 -0.56
N HIS A 48 -4.45 -22.75 0.01
CA HIS A 48 -4.26 -23.32 1.35
C HIS A 48 -3.27 -22.58 2.24
N GLU A 49 -2.87 -21.36 1.87
CA GLU A 49 -1.92 -20.62 2.70
C GLU A 49 -2.63 -19.79 3.77
N PRO A 50 -2.39 -20.06 5.07
CA PRO A 50 -2.90 -19.21 6.12
C PRO A 50 -2.27 -17.83 6.04
N GLY A 51 -3.05 -16.79 6.33
CA GLY A 51 -2.43 -15.59 6.81
C GLY A 51 -2.19 -14.47 5.83
N LEU A 52 -2.88 -14.38 4.73
CA LEU A 52 -2.89 -13.18 3.88
C LEU A 52 -4.11 -12.27 4.16
N ASP A 53 -4.61 -12.29 5.41
CA ASP A 53 -5.73 -11.47 5.88
C ASP A 53 -5.28 -10.25 6.69
N THR A 54 -4.04 -9.81 6.49
CA THR A 54 -3.49 -8.60 7.09
C THR A 54 -2.47 -7.97 6.16
N LYS A 55 -2.10 -6.73 6.43
CA LYS A 55 -0.99 -6.08 5.76
C LYS A 55 0.30 -6.85 6.03
N PHE A 56 1.11 -7.02 4.99
CA PHE A 56 2.37 -7.72 5.10
C PHE A 56 3.51 -6.73 5.31
N TYR A 57 4.24 -6.90 6.38
CA TYR A 57 5.38 -6.07 6.75
C TYR A 57 6.64 -6.90 6.87
N VAL A 58 7.79 -6.28 6.60
CA VAL A 58 9.09 -6.95 6.56
C VAL A 58 10.09 -6.17 7.39
N ILE A 59 10.95 -6.86 8.15
CA ILE A 59 12.16 -6.31 8.75
C ILE A 59 13.40 -6.95 8.13
N LYS A 60 14.50 -6.21 8.12
CA LYS A 60 15.83 -6.73 7.76
C LYS A 60 16.61 -7.03 9.03
N LEU A 61 17.09 -8.26 9.18
CA LEU A 61 17.85 -8.72 10.33
C LEU A 61 19.36 -8.64 10.05
N SER A 62 19.77 -9.05 8.85
CA SER A 62 21.14 -8.98 8.36
C SER A 62 21.15 -8.79 6.84
N GLU A 63 22.31 -8.82 6.20
CA GLU A 63 22.43 -8.57 4.75
C GLU A 63 21.54 -9.49 3.93
N ASN A 64 21.47 -10.78 4.25
CA ASN A 64 20.71 -11.80 3.51
C ASN A 64 19.65 -12.45 4.40
N LEU A 65 19.07 -11.71 5.33
CA LEU A 65 18.06 -12.25 6.22
C LEU A 65 16.96 -11.24 6.49
N PHE A 66 15.80 -11.52 5.94
CA PHE A 66 14.57 -10.75 6.13
C PHE A 66 13.53 -11.60 6.87
N ARG A 67 12.64 -10.92 7.58
CA ARG A 67 11.52 -11.54 8.26
C ARG A 67 10.25 -10.78 7.95
N GLY A 68 9.25 -11.50 7.42
CA GLY A 68 7.92 -10.99 7.11
C GLY A 68 6.92 -11.43 8.17
N TYR A 69 5.88 -10.63 8.38
CA TYR A 69 4.81 -10.90 9.35
C TYR A 69 3.48 -11.05 8.65
N SER A 70 2.72 -12.03 9.13
CA SER A 70 1.45 -12.47 8.57
C SER A 70 0.53 -12.91 9.69
N SER A 71 -0.75 -13.13 9.39
CA SER A 71 -1.77 -13.60 10.34
C SER A 71 -2.21 -15.03 10.02
N GLY A 72 -2.77 -15.72 10.99
CA GLY A 72 -3.40 -17.03 10.78
C GLY A 72 -4.22 -17.45 12.01
N GLY A 73 -5.53 -17.65 11.82
CA GLY A 73 -6.41 -18.13 12.89
C GLY A 73 -6.47 -17.28 14.16
N GLY A 74 -6.20 -15.97 14.02
CA GLY A 74 -6.13 -15.02 15.14
C GLY A 74 -4.73 -14.86 15.75
N ASP A 75 -3.74 -15.64 15.34
CA ASP A 75 -2.36 -15.56 15.80
C ASP A 75 -1.48 -14.79 14.79
N ALA A 76 -0.35 -14.24 15.24
CA ALA A 76 0.67 -13.66 14.37
C ALA A 76 1.77 -14.69 14.07
N TYR A 77 2.21 -14.67 12.81
CA TYR A 77 3.26 -15.56 12.31
C TYR A 77 4.36 -14.76 11.63
N ALA A 78 5.59 -15.28 11.71
CA ALA A 78 6.74 -14.78 10.99
C ALA A 78 7.23 -15.81 9.97
N ILE A 79 7.56 -15.36 8.80
CA ILE A 79 8.26 -16.11 7.75
C ILE A 79 9.61 -15.46 7.50
N THR A 80 10.58 -16.23 7.00
CA THR A 80 11.96 -15.74 6.87
C THR A 80 12.49 -16.07 5.48
N GLY A 81 13.32 -15.21 4.92
CA GLY A 81 13.94 -15.41 3.62
C GLY A 81 15.16 -14.52 3.41
N PRO A 82 15.92 -14.76 2.34
CA PRO A 82 17.13 -14.00 2.02
C PRO A 82 16.83 -12.59 1.51
N GLU A 83 15.63 -12.34 1.03
CA GLU A 83 15.16 -11.06 0.48
C GLU A 83 13.73 -10.78 0.92
N ALA A 84 13.32 -9.50 0.87
CA ALA A 84 11.97 -9.07 1.25
C ALA A 84 10.86 -9.75 0.43
N TRP A 85 11.17 -10.14 -0.80
CA TRP A 85 10.25 -10.78 -1.77
C TRP A 85 10.55 -12.27 -1.98
N SER A 86 11.48 -12.86 -1.21
CA SER A 86 11.83 -14.28 -1.29
C SER A 86 11.77 -14.91 0.10
N MET A 87 10.56 -15.22 0.54
CA MET A 87 10.27 -15.74 1.87
C MET A 87 9.94 -17.24 1.83
N GLY A 88 10.59 -18.00 2.73
CA GLY A 88 10.39 -19.45 2.87
C GLY A 88 9.34 -19.82 3.92
N TRP A 89 8.90 -21.07 3.87
CA TRP A 89 8.11 -21.71 4.92
C TRP A 89 8.95 -22.78 5.65
N PRO A 90 8.55 -23.21 6.84
CA PRO A 90 7.29 -22.90 7.53
C PRO A 90 7.32 -21.55 8.26
N ALA A 91 6.12 -21.04 8.55
CA ALA A 91 5.95 -19.86 9.39
C ALA A 91 6.09 -20.23 10.88
N ASN A 92 6.71 -19.34 11.65
CA ASN A 92 6.81 -19.46 13.09
C ASN A 92 5.73 -18.60 13.76
N LYS A 93 4.95 -19.16 14.70
CA LYS A 93 4.06 -18.35 15.52
C LYS A 93 4.89 -17.46 16.44
N VAL A 94 4.58 -16.15 16.43
CA VAL A 94 5.33 -15.14 17.18
C VAL A 94 4.51 -14.42 18.25
N LEU A 95 3.19 -14.36 18.07
CA LEU A 95 2.23 -13.92 19.09
C LEU A 95 0.98 -14.79 19.02
N SER A 96 0.41 -15.09 20.17
CA SER A 96 -0.87 -15.79 20.27
C SER A 96 -1.97 -14.83 20.72
N LYS A 97 -3.17 -15.03 20.21
CA LYS A 97 -4.37 -14.33 20.69
C LYS A 97 -4.51 -14.47 22.20
N GLY A 98 -5.08 -13.46 22.83
CA GLY A 98 -5.21 -13.39 24.29
C GLY A 98 -6.37 -14.22 24.82
N ALA A 99 -6.48 -14.23 26.15
CA ALA A 99 -7.59 -14.86 26.86
C ALA A 99 -8.91 -14.13 26.58
N ALA A 100 -10.02 -14.83 26.83
CA ALA A 100 -11.36 -14.24 26.75
C ALA A 100 -11.48 -12.98 27.62
N GLY A 101 -12.09 -11.94 27.08
CA GLY A 101 -12.23 -10.62 27.73
C GLY A 101 -11.02 -9.69 27.56
N SER A 102 -9.90 -10.15 26.98
CA SER A 102 -8.77 -9.29 26.63
C SER A 102 -9.03 -8.53 25.32
N TYR A 103 -8.25 -7.45 25.10
CA TYR A 103 -8.30 -6.70 23.83
C TYR A 103 -7.93 -7.54 22.60
N SER A 104 -7.24 -8.67 22.78
CA SER A 104 -6.79 -9.56 21.72
C SER A 104 -7.44 -10.95 21.78
N GLU A 105 -8.62 -11.10 22.42
CA GLU A 105 -9.31 -12.38 22.57
C GLU A 105 -9.62 -13.08 21.23
N CYS A 106 -9.80 -12.31 20.17
CA CYS A 106 -10.12 -12.81 18.84
C CYS A 106 -8.91 -12.85 17.90
N GLY A 107 -7.98 -11.91 18.07
CA GLY A 107 -6.83 -11.82 17.18
C GLY A 107 -5.77 -10.84 17.62
N VAL A 108 -4.52 -11.13 17.19
CA VAL A 108 -3.33 -10.34 17.42
C VAL A 108 -2.41 -10.42 16.22
N TRP A 109 -2.04 -9.26 15.63
CA TRP A 109 -1.20 -9.22 14.43
C TRP A 109 -0.16 -8.12 14.51
N ILE A 110 1.08 -8.44 14.09
CA ILE A 110 2.19 -7.49 14.05
C ILE A 110 2.05 -6.60 12.83
N ASN A 111 1.99 -5.29 13.05
CA ASN A 111 1.90 -4.27 12.02
C ASN A 111 3.12 -3.35 12.06
N SER A 112 3.64 -3.02 10.87
CA SER A 112 4.68 -2.03 10.58
C SER A 112 5.78 -1.89 11.65
N PRO A 113 6.58 -2.92 11.86
CA PRO A 113 7.69 -2.88 12.80
C PRO A 113 8.73 -1.85 12.34
N VAL A 114 9.24 -1.05 13.28
CA VAL A 114 10.30 -0.06 13.09
C VAL A 114 11.49 -0.37 13.99
N LYS A 115 12.69 0.01 13.59
CA LYS A 115 13.89 -0.19 14.40
C LYS A 115 14.22 1.07 15.20
N ILE A 116 14.43 0.91 16.52
CA ILE A 116 14.86 1.96 17.45
C ILE A 116 16.08 1.42 18.21
N GLY A 117 17.27 1.94 17.92
CA GLY A 117 18.51 1.33 18.41
C GLY A 117 18.61 -0.13 17.94
N ASP A 118 18.76 -1.06 18.86
CA ASP A 118 18.86 -2.50 18.58
C ASP A 118 17.52 -3.24 18.74
N VAL A 119 16.43 -2.53 18.98
CA VAL A 119 15.12 -3.09 19.23
C VAL A 119 14.19 -2.87 18.05
N TYR A 120 13.44 -3.88 17.66
CA TYR A 120 12.29 -3.77 16.78
C TYR A 120 11.05 -3.47 17.61
N VAL A 121 10.34 -2.41 17.28
CA VAL A 121 9.08 -1.99 17.91
C VAL A 121 7.98 -2.08 16.88
N ALA A 122 6.86 -2.70 17.21
CA ALA A 122 5.73 -2.84 16.31
C ALA A 122 4.44 -2.31 16.91
N ALA A 123 3.59 -1.74 16.08
CA ALA A 123 2.17 -1.67 16.36
C ALA A 123 1.59 -3.08 16.29
N VAL A 124 0.72 -3.41 17.23
CA VAL A 124 0.05 -4.71 17.27
C VAL A 124 -1.45 -4.50 17.19
N HIS A 125 -2.03 -4.94 16.09
CA HIS A 125 -3.47 -4.95 15.92
C HIS A 125 -4.09 -5.98 16.85
N GLN A 126 -5.17 -5.60 17.54
CA GLN A 126 -5.88 -6.43 18.51
C GLN A 126 -7.38 -6.40 18.19
N GLU A 127 -8.02 -7.55 18.27
CA GLU A 127 -9.47 -7.69 18.06
C GLU A 127 -10.16 -8.36 19.23
N GLN A 128 -11.30 -7.82 19.60
CA GLN A 128 -12.20 -8.36 20.62
C GLN A 128 -13.66 -8.31 20.17
N LYS A 129 -14.55 -9.00 20.86
CA LYS A 129 -15.98 -9.02 20.55
C LYS A 129 -16.25 -9.43 19.10
N CYS A 130 -15.57 -10.47 18.66
CA CYS A 130 -15.63 -10.94 17.28
C CYS A 130 -16.91 -11.75 17.01
N ASP A 131 -17.46 -11.52 15.82
CA ASP A 131 -18.55 -12.33 15.25
C ASP A 131 -18.21 -12.70 13.81
N TYR A 132 -17.19 -13.53 13.63
CA TYR A 132 -16.73 -13.96 12.31
C TYR A 132 -17.74 -14.81 11.54
N ILE A 133 -18.75 -15.37 12.25
CA ILE A 133 -19.81 -16.19 11.62
C ILE A 133 -20.78 -15.30 10.86
N ASN A 134 -21.08 -14.10 11.39
CA ASN A 134 -22.06 -13.16 10.84
C ASN A 134 -21.42 -11.95 10.14
N GLY A 135 -20.30 -12.14 9.45
CA GLY A 135 -19.71 -11.12 8.59
C GLY A 135 -18.44 -10.48 9.11
N GLY A 136 -17.70 -11.15 9.98
CA GLY A 136 -16.35 -10.70 10.38
C GLY A 136 -16.34 -9.44 11.24
N GLN A 137 -17.40 -9.16 11.98
CA GLN A 137 -17.54 -7.97 12.80
C GLN A 137 -16.68 -8.06 14.07
N THR A 138 -15.82 -7.06 14.31
CA THR A 138 -14.94 -7.00 15.48
C THR A 138 -14.80 -5.59 16.01
N HIS A 139 -14.42 -5.48 17.29
CA HIS A 139 -13.96 -4.22 17.87
C HIS A 139 -12.44 -4.19 17.90
N LYS A 140 -11.86 -3.17 17.28
CA LYS A 140 -10.42 -3.03 17.05
C LYS A 140 -9.77 -2.12 18.08
N SER A 141 -8.55 -2.46 18.47
CA SER A 141 -7.65 -1.65 19.29
C SER A 141 -6.21 -1.90 18.89
N MET A 142 -5.27 -1.12 19.45
CA MET A 142 -3.85 -1.27 19.14
C MET A 142 -3.01 -1.37 20.40
N GLY A 143 -2.11 -2.33 20.37
CA GLY A 143 -1.00 -2.43 21.31
C GLY A 143 0.32 -2.01 20.67
N VAL A 144 1.35 -1.95 21.51
CA VAL A 144 2.76 -1.92 21.10
C VAL A 144 3.47 -3.12 21.69
N SER A 145 4.41 -3.66 20.91
CA SER A 145 5.29 -4.77 21.35
C SER A 145 6.70 -4.50 20.87
N PHE A 146 7.67 -5.19 21.45
CA PHE A 146 9.05 -5.11 20.98
C PHE A 146 9.71 -6.48 20.93
N SER A 147 10.78 -6.57 20.14
CA SER A 147 11.59 -7.76 19.95
C SER A 147 13.03 -7.38 19.59
N TYR A 148 14.01 -8.17 20.03
CA TYR A 148 15.41 -8.01 19.64
C TYR A 148 15.75 -8.82 18.37
N ASP A 149 15.04 -9.90 18.14
CA ASP A 149 15.31 -10.90 17.08
C ASP A 149 14.20 -10.98 16.02
N GLY A 150 13.08 -10.26 16.24
CA GLY A 150 11.89 -10.31 15.40
C GLY A 150 11.10 -11.62 15.47
N LEU A 151 11.43 -12.55 16.37
CA LEU A 151 10.68 -13.78 16.65
C LEU A 151 10.07 -13.77 18.04
N SER A 152 10.88 -13.37 19.02
CA SER A 152 10.51 -13.33 20.43
C SER A 152 9.91 -11.96 20.73
N TRP A 153 8.61 -11.81 20.48
CA TRP A 153 7.88 -10.59 20.77
C TRP A 153 7.29 -10.64 22.19
N VAL A 154 7.43 -9.56 22.94
CA VAL A 154 6.74 -9.43 24.22
C VAL A 154 5.24 -9.31 24.02
N ASN A 155 4.45 -9.71 25.02
CA ASN A 155 3.01 -9.51 24.97
C ASN A 155 2.68 -8.02 24.77
N PRO A 156 1.75 -7.68 23.83
CA PRO A 156 1.47 -6.30 23.53
C PRO A 156 0.82 -5.57 24.70
N ILE A 157 1.26 -4.33 24.90
CA ILE A 157 0.62 -3.39 25.83
C ILE A 157 -0.34 -2.54 25.02
N THR A 158 -1.63 -2.57 25.33
CA THR A 158 -2.65 -1.75 24.66
C THR A 158 -2.41 -0.27 24.92
N VAL A 159 -2.23 0.51 23.86
CA VAL A 159 -1.89 1.94 23.91
C VAL A 159 -2.90 2.83 23.21
N LEU A 160 -3.81 2.25 22.42
CA LEU A 160 -4.80 3.00 21.67
C LEU A 160 -6.12 2.22 21.61
N THR A 161 -7.21 2.89 22.01
CA THR A 161 -8.59 2.39 21.87
C THR A 161 -9.49 3.53 21.50
N SER A 162 -10.60 3.23 20.82
CA SER A 162 -11.67 4.22 20.56
C SER A 162 -12.38 4.63 21.86
N PRO A 163 -13.10 5.77 21.84
CA PRO A 163 -13.94 6.17 22.96
C PRO A 163 -15.20 5.30 23.11
N GLU A 164 -15.55 4.52 22.08
CA GLU A 164 -16.74 3.67 22.09
C GLU A 164 -16.45 2.35 22.82
N ALA A 165 -17.42 1.91 23.60
CA ALA A 165 -17.35 0.60 24.22
C ALA A 165 -17.46 -0.52 23.18
N PRO A 166 -16.69 -1.63 23.36
CA PRO A 166 -16.78 -2.77 22.45
C PRO A 166 -18.18 -3.40 22.42
N LYS A 167 -18.68 -3.64 21.21
CA LYS A 167 -19.97 -4.29 20.98
C LYS A 167 -19.81 -5.49 20.05
N MET A 168 -20.49 -6.58 20.36
CA MET A 168 -20.61 -7.74 19.47
C MET A 168 -21.37 -7.36 18.21
N GLY A 169 -20.98 -7.94 17.04
CA GLY A 169 -21.69 -7.79 15.79
C GLY A 169 -21.56 -6.43 15.09
N THR A 170 -20.63 -5.57 15.52
CA THR A 170 -20.37 -4.26 14.87
C THR A 170 -18.90 -4.10 14.58
N GLN A 171 -18.56 -3.67 13.35
CA GLN A 171 -17.22 -3.17 13.07
C GLN A 171 -17.03 -1.83 13.75
N SER A 172 -16.13 -1.78 14.72
CA SER A 172 -15.91 -0.58 15.54
C SER A 172 -14.48 -0.52 16.05
N GLY A 173 -14.19 0.53 16.79
CA GLY A 173 -12.86 0.73 17.35
C GLY A 173 -11.90 1.44 16.39
N GLU A 174 -10.63 1.38 16.71
CA GLU A 174 -9.53 2.00 15.96
C GLU A 174 -8.43 0.95 15.78
N GLY A 175 -8.10 0.61 14.54
CA GLY A 175 -7.20 -0.49 14.25
C GLY A 175 -6.52 -0.41 12.89
N ASP A 176 -5.95 -1.53 12.46
CA ASP A 176 -5.22 -1.64 11.19
C ASP A 176 -4.11 -0.59 11.02
N CYS A 177 -3.46 -0.21 12.13
CA CYS A 177 -2.56 0.92 12.18
C CYS A 177 -1.19 0.60 11.60
N SER A 178 -0.53 1.64 11.08
CA SER A 178 0.91 1.65 10.81
C SER A 178 1.64 2.50 11.84
N LEU A 179 2.78 2.00 12.30
CA LEU A 179 3.73 2.72 13.14
C LEU A 179 4.78 3.40 12.27
N VAL A 180 4.96 4.70 12.42
CA VAL A 180 5.95 5.48 11.68
C VAL A 180 6.90 6.14 12.66
N ARG A 181 8.19 5.95 12.45
CA ARG A 181 9.23 6.63 13.21
C ARG A 181 9.59 7.95 12.54
N ALA A 182 9.46 9.05 13.28
CA ALA A 182 9.89 10.39 12.90
C ALA A 182 11.15 10.79 13.69
N PRO A 183 12.35 10.39 13.24
CA PRO A 183 13.57 10.53 14.04
C PRO A 183 13.95 11.98 14.28
N ASP A 184 13.63 12.88 13.35
CA ASP A 184 13.91 14.31 13.46
C ASP A 184 13.05 14.99 14.53
N GLU A 185 11.95 14.37 14.94
CA GLU A 185 11.04 14.89 15.97
C GLU A 185 11.11 14.11 17.29
N GLY A 186 11.75 12.91 17.31
CA GLY A 186 11.81 12.03 18.46
C GLY A 186 10.47 11.39 18.85
N TYR A 187 9.56 11.24 17.88
CA TYR A 187 8.23 10.66 18.07
C TYR A 187 8.01 9.41 17.23
N LEU A 188 7.20 8.51 17.78
CA LEU A 188 6.49 7.49 17.02
C LEU A 188 5.07 7.98 16.75
N TYR A 189 4.62 7.82 15.51
CA TYR A 189 3.26 8.12 15.07
C TYR A 189 2.56 6.81 14.72
N MET A 190 1.29 6.68 15.11
CA MET A 190 0.44 5.53 14.83
C MET A 190 -0.79 6.01 14.05
N TYR A 191 -0.87 5.65 12.77
CA TYR A 191 -1.97 6.00 11.86
C TYR A 191 -2.93 4.84 11.78
N CYS A 192 -4.18 5.06 12.15
CA CYS A 192 -5.17 4.01 12.33
C CYS A 192 -6.41 4.24 11.48
N PHE A 193 -7.10 3.17 11.14
CA PHE A 193 -8.39 3.18 10.48
C PHE A 193 -9.52 3.06 11.50
N ARG A 194 -10.61 3.81 11.28
CA ARG A 194 -11.87 3.72 12.02
C ARG A 194 -12.96 3.13 11.13
N PRO A 195 -13.26 1.85 11.22
CA PRO A 195 -14.21 1.20 10.31
C PRO A 195 -15.62 1.77 10.38
N GLY A 196 -16.09 2.20 11.56
CA GLY A 196 -17.42 2.77 11.72
C GLY A 196 -17.61 4.17 11.09
N ARG A 197 -16.53 4.84 10.68
CA ARG A 197 -16.53 6.17 10.03
C ARG A 197 -15.86 6.20 8.68
N TRP A 198 -15.19 5.13 8.28
CA TRP A 198 -14.40 5.04 7.06
C TRP A 198 -13.38 6.17 6.92
N ASP A 199 -12.70 6.50 8.02
CA ASP A 199 -11.68 7.53 8.06
C ASP A 199 -10.44 7.08 8.84
N ASN A 200 -9.42 7.92 8.82
CA ASN A 200 -8.18 7.66 9.52
C ASN A 200 -7.94 8.68 10.63
N ILE A 201 -7.24 8.23 11.66
CA ILE A 201 -6.78 9.06 12.78
C ILE A 201 -5.28 8.90 12.97
N VAL A 202 -4.69 9.76 13.81
CA VAL A 202 -3.30 9.62 14.23
C VAL A 202 -3.15 9.84 15.73
N ALA A 203 -2.30 9.03 16.34
CA ALA A 203 -1.77 9.23 17.69
C ALA A 203 -0.25 9.25 17.66
N ARG A 204 0.39 9.87 18.66
CA ARG A 204 1.85 9.85 18.79
C ARG A 204 2.31 9.66 20.24
N ALA A 205 3.53 9.17 20.41
CA ALA A 205 4.23 9.12 21.69
C ALA A 205 5.72 9.44 21.50
N PRO A 206 6.41 10.03 22.48
CA PRO A 206 7.86 10.15 22.44
C PRO A 206 8.53 8.78 22.34
N GLU A 207 9.61 8.68 21.53
CA GLU A 207 10.37 7.42 21.38
C GLU A 207 10.86 6.86 22.73
N ALA A 208 11.18 7.72 23.68
CA ALA A 208 11.67 7.29 25.01
C ALA A 208 10.59 6.65 25.90
N SER A 209 9.31 6.79 25.55
CA SER A 209 8.19 6.41 26.44
C SER A 209 7.05 5.66 25.75
N TYR A 210 7.27 5.16 24.54
CA TYR A 210 6.22 4.50 23.73
C TYR A 210 5.57 3.28 24.41
N MET A 211 6.24 2.64 25.36
CA MET A 211 5.68 1.50 26.11
C MET A 211 4.65 1.93 27.16
N PHE A 212 4.57 3.20 27.49
CA PHE A 212 3.60 3.69 28.46
C PHE A 212 2.31 4.17 27.78
N PRO A 213 1.13 3.58 28.01
CA PRO A 213 -0.12 4.01 27.42
C PRO A 213 -0.43 5.50 27.68
N SER A 214 -0.03 5.99 28.86
CA SER A 214 -0.21 7.39 29.24
C SER A 214 0.64 8.39 28.45
N SER A 215 1.64 7.96 27.71
CA SER A 215 2.47 8.83 26.86
C SER A 215 1.88 9.07 25.48
N TRP A 216 0.95 8.23 25.03
CA TRP A 216 0.31 8.33 23.74
C TRP A 216 -0.78 9.40 23.74
N ARG A 217 -0.76 10.25 22.72
CA ARG A 217 -1.75 11.33 22.52
C ARG A 217 -2.33 11.28 21.13
N LYS A 218 -3.66 11.35 21.00
CA LYS A 218 -4.36 11.56 19.74
C LYS A 218 -4.36 13.03 19.36
N LEU A 219 -4.35 13.26 18.06
CA LEU A 219 -4.64 14.56 17.50
C LEU A 219 -6.14 14.86 17.69
N TYR A 220 -6.48 15.93 18.39
CA TYR A 220 -7.84 16.36 18.58
C TYR A 220 -7.93 17.89 18.64
N LYS A 221 -8.85 18.49 17.85
CA LYS A 221 -8.98 19.94 17.63
C LYS A 221 -7.64 20.59 17.25
N GLY A 222 -6.89 19.88 16.37
CA GLY A 222 -5.59 20.31 15.87
C GLY A 222 -4.42 20.17 16.85
N ASN A 223 -4.63 19.66 18.06
CA ASN A 223 -3.63 19.53 19.13
C ASN A 223 -3.42 18.07 19.55
N TRP A 224 -2.23 17.76 20.04
CA TRP A 224 -1.89 16.45 20.61
C TRP A 224 -2.28 16.40 22.10
N SER A 225 -3.57 16.38 22.39
CA SER A 225 -4.10 16.60 23.74
C SER A 225 -4.81 15.38 24.31
N GLU A 226 -5.55 14.64 23.49
CA GLU A 226 -6.39 13.55 23.99
C GLU A 226 -5.55 12.30 24.33
N PRO A 227 -5.89 11.59 25.41
CA PRO A 227 -5.27 10.29 25.68
C PRO A 227 -5.59 9.32 24.55
N ALA A 228 -4.63 8.52 24.14
CA ALA A 228 -4.87 7.57 23.05
C ALA A 228 -5.79 6.42 23.46
N VAL A 229 -5.84 6.08 24.75
CA VAL A 229 -6.80 5.12 25.29
C VAL A 229 -8.10 5.86 25.60
N GLY A 230 -9.16 5.56 24.87
CA GLY A 230 -10.52 6.09 25.07
C GLY A 230 -10.75 7.54 24.68
N GLY A 231 -9.72 8.29 24.27
CA GLY A 231 -9.86 9.70 23.86
C GLY A 231 -10.45 9.89 22.47
N MET A 232 -10.94 11.10 22.22
CA MET A 232 -11.43 11.52 20.89
C MET A 232 -10.29 11.76 19.93
N ALA A 233 -10.57 11.73 18.62
CA ALA A 233 -9.58 12.02 17.58
C ALA A 233 -10.19 12.82 16.43
N ASP A 234 -9.40 13.71 15.84
CA ASP A 234 -9.72 14.34 14.57
C ASP A 234 -9.66 13.31 13.43
N SER A 235 -10.47 13.51 12.41
CA SER A 235 -10.38 12.77 11.16
C SER A 235 -9.28 13.35 10.28
N LEU A 236 -8.45 12.47 9.72
CA LEU A 236 -7.50 12.81 8.66
C LEU A 236 -8.10 12.62 7.26
N GLY A 237 -9.39 12.25 7.16
CA GLY A 237 -10.00 11.76 5.93
C GLY A 237 -9.60 10.32 5.60
N THR A 238 -9.83 9.92 4.35
CA THR A 238 -9.48 8.61 3.82
C THR A 238 -8.08 8.66 3.20
N ILE A 239 -7.05 8.56 4.02
CA ILE A 239 -5.65 8.55 3.57
C ILE A 239 -5.06 7.14 3.48
N GLY A 240 -5.80 6.16 4.02
CA GLY A 240 -5.33 4.80 4.25
C GLY A 240 -4.49 4.66 5.52
N SER A 241 -4.46 3.47 6.05
CA SER A 241 -3.71 3.16 7.28
C SER A 241 -2.40 2.43 7.00
N SER A 242 -1.96 2.35 5.74
CA SER A 242 -0.64 1.85 5.35
C SER A 242 0.31 3.01 5.16
N VAL A 243 1.06 3.33 6.19
CA VAL A 243 1.83 4.58 6.26
C VAL A 243 3.32 4.29 6.42
N GLY A 244 4.14 5.07 5.72
CA GLY A 244 5.58 5.05 5.79
C GLY A 244 6.19 6.45 5.79
N TYR A 245 7.51 6.53 5.80
CA TYR A 245 8.25 7.78 5.76
C TYR A 245 9.22 7.82 4.60
N TRP A 246 9.00 8.75 3.66
CA TRP A 246 9.89 8.98 2.52
C TRP A 246 11.01 9.94 2.92
N ARG A 247 12.22 9.38 3.08
CA ARG A 247 13.39 10.11 3.60
C ARG A 247 13.83 11.27 2.71
N ALA A 248 13.98 11.01 1.42
CA ALA A 248 14.46 12.03 0.48
C ALA A 248 13.49 13.21 0.33
N GLY A 249 12.18 12.96 0.40
CA GLY A 249 11.15 13.99 0.38
C GLY A 249 10.83 14.58 1.74
N ARG A 250 11.35 14.01 2.83
CA ARG A 250 11.03 14.37 4.23
C ARG A 250 9.53 14.45 4.48
N LYS A 251 8.79 13.43 3.97
CA LYS A 251 7.32 13.38 4.02
C LYS A 251 6.84 12.03 4.54
N VAL A 252 5.75 12.07 5.27
CA VAL A 252 4.94 10.88 5.52
C VAL A 252 4.22 10.53 4.22
N ILE A 253 4.24 9.25 3.85
CA ILE A 253 3.47 8.70 2.73
C ILE A 253 2.41 7.76 3.28
N ALA A 254 1.21 7.81 2.74
CA ALA A 254 0.12 6.93 3.11
C ALA A 254 -0.49 6.32 1.85
N LEU A 255 -0.81 5.03 1.93
CA LEU A 255 -1.46 4.27 0.87
C LEU A 255 -2.90 3.98 1.28
N ASP A 256 -3.83 4.44 0.48
CA ASP A 256 -5.24 4.13 0.60
C ASP A 256 -5.64 3.08 -0.43
N LEU A 257 -6.45 2.15 0.00
CA LEU A 257 -7.08 1.15 -0.83
C LEU A 257 -8.58 1.28 -0.64
N ASP A 258 -9.24 1.84 -1.64
CA ASP A 258 -10.69 1.86 -1.68
C ASP A 258 -11.19 0.49 -2.17
N PRO A 259 -11.83 -0.30 -1.30
CA PRO A 259 -12.28 -1.64 -1.69
C PRO A 259 -13.44 -1.63 -2.69
N TRP A 260 -14.07 -0.46 -2.92
CA TRP A 260 -15.27 -0.35 -3.77
C TRP A 260 -15.01 0.36 -5.10
N PHE A 261 -14.15 1.40 -5.11
CA PHE A 261 -14.06 2.33 -6.23
C PHE A 261 -12.64 2.75 -6.63
N GLY A 262 -11.59 2.22 -6.03
CA GLY A 262 -10.31 2.78 -6.31
C GLY A 262 -9.18 1.76 -6.38
N GLY A 263 -8.19 2.10 -7.14
CA GLY A 263 -6.89 1.49 -7.05
C GLY A 263 -6.15 1.97 -5.79
N ILE A 264 -4.88 1.65 -5.71
CA ILE A 264 -4.03 2.09 -4.62
C ILE A 264 -3.68 3.56 -4.83
N LYS A 265 -4.11 4.44 -3.91
CA LYS A 265 -3.83 5.87 -3.92
C LYS A 265 -2.65 6.20 -3.02
N LEU A 266 -1.89 7.24 -3.37
CA LEU A 266 -0.78 7.75 -2.58
C LEU A 266 -1.10 9.14 -2.04
N SER A 267 -0.97 9.30 -0.73
CA SER A 267 -1.08 10.58 -0.03
C SER A 267 0.26 10.95 0.61
N LEU A 268 0.56 12.24 0.70
CA LEU A 268 1.79 12.76 1.29
C LEU A 268 1.49 13.84 2.33
N SER A 269 2.29 13.90 3.40
CA SER A 269 2.20 14.92 4.44
C SER A 269 3.59 15.40 4.84
N SER A 270 3.75 16.71 5.02
CA SER A 270 4.98 17.33 5.54
C SER A 270 4.89 17.61 7.06
N ASP A 271 3.70 17.57 7.64
CA ASP A 271 3.41 17.94 9.03
C ASP A 271 2.76 16.83 9.87
N TYR A 272 2.75 15.61 9.33
CA TYR A 272 2.20 14.39 9.98
C TYR A 272 0.68 14.37 10.19
N LYS A 273 -0.06 15.40 9.79
CA LYS A 273 -1.50 15.52 10.04
C LYS A 273 -2.32 16.01 8.84
N ASN A 274 -1.74 16.80 7.96
CA ASN A 274 -2.41 17.28 6.76
C ASN A 274 -1.87 16.54 5.54
N PHE A 275 -2.72 15.81 4.83
CA PHE A 275 -2.33 14.98 3.69
C PHE A 275 -2.85 15.56 2.39
N PHE A 276 -2.01 15.47 1.38
CA PHE A 276 -2.34 15.72 -0.01
C PHE A 276 -2.36 14.38 -0.75
N THR A 277 -3.47 14.03 -1.37
CA THR A 277 -3.61 12.79 -2.15
C THR A 277 -3.35 13.07 -3.63
N LEU A 278 -2.46 12.27 -4.25
CA LEU A 278 -2.24 12.32 -5.69
C LEU A 278 -3.52 11.98 -6.45
N LYS A 279 -3.76 12.69 -7.55
CA LYS A 279 -4.88 12.38 -8.45
C LYS A 279 -4.69 11.07 -9.19
N ASP A 280 -3.43 10.78 -9.56
CA ASP A 280 -3.06 9.56 -10.25
C ASP A 280 -2.84 8.44 -9.22
N PRO A 281 -3.63 7.34 -9.21
CA PRO A 281 -3.40 6.20 -8.33
C PRO A 281 -2.09 5.49 -8.71
N LEU A 282 -1.48 4.77 -7.76
CA LEU A 282 -0.31 3.92 -8.05
C LEU A 282 -0.70 2.68 -8.86
N VAL A 283 -1.82 2.09 -8.51
CA VAL A 283 -2.44 0.97 -9.20
C VAL A 283 -3.82 1.43 -9.63
N PRO A 284 -4.21 1.23 -10.89
CA PRO A 284 -5.49 1.70 -11.40
C PRO A 284 -6.66 1.03 -10.69
N PHE A 285 -7.80 1.63 -10.92
CA PHE A 285 -9.07 1.23 -10.35
C PHE A 285 -9.43 -0.21 -10.73
N VAL A 286 -9.65 -1.03 -9.73
CA VAL A 286 -10.30 -2.34 -9.84
C VAL A 286 -11.49 -2.34 -8.91
N LYS A 287 -12.68 -2.67 -9.41
CA LYS A 287 -13.84 -2.86 -8.56
C LYS A 287 -13.63 -4.09 -7.69
N ASN A 288 -13.23 -3.89 -6.46
CA ASN A 288 -13.07 -4.98 -5.51
C ASN A 288 -14.45 -5.57 -5.15
N ASP A 289 -14.58 -6.87 -5.31
CA ASP A 289 -15.77 -7.61 -4.95
C ASP A 289 -15.47 -8.56 -3.80
N TRP A 290 -15.83 -8.16 -2.60
CA TRP A 290 -15.65 -8.94 -1.38
C TRP A 290 -16.65 -10.08 -1.23
N ASP A 291 -17.75 -10.11 -2.01
CA ASP A 291 -18.79 -11.16 -1.96
C ASP A 291 -18.46 -12.38 -2.82
N ARG A 292 -17.23 -12.47 -3.34
CA ARG A 292 -16.84 -13.56 -4.24
C ARG A 292 -16.82 -14.96 -3.62
N ASN A 293 -17.01 -15.09 -2.30
CA ASN A 293 -17.20 -16.40 -1.65
C ASN A 293 -18.43 -17.15 -2.13
N LEU A 294 -19.43 -16.45 -2.65
CA LEU A 294 -20.74 -17.01 -2.94
C LEU A 294 -20.90 -17.41 -4.41
N ILE A 295 -20.14 -16.77 -5.31
CA ILE A 295 -20.24 -17.02 -6.76
C ILE A 295 -18.86 -16.70 -7.34
N GLY A 296 -18.27 -17.59 -8.15
CA GLY A 296 -17.03 -17.30 -8.86
C GLY A 296 -17.15 -15.98 -9.62
N LYS A 297 -16.66 -14.88 -9.05
CA LYS A 297 -16.83 -13.55 -9.61
C LYS A 297 -15.67 -13.15 -10.48
N SER A 298 -16.00 -12.42 -11.51
CA SER A 298 -15.15 -12.14 -12.65
C SER A 298 -14.19 -10.96 -12.47
N THR A 299 -14.04 -10.41 -11.27
CA THR A 299 -13.14 -9.25 -11.03
C THR A 299 -11.98 -9.61 -10.14
N ASP A 300 -10.83 -8.98 -10.36
CA ASP A 300 -9.72 -9.03 -9.43
C ASP A 300 -10.08 -8.39 -8.09
N LEU A 301 -9.40 -8.82 -7.04
CA LEU A 301 -9.49 -8.18 -5.73
C LEU A 301 -8.09 -7.89 -5.21
N ILE A 302 -7.87 -6.64 -4.81
CA ILE A 302 -6.67 -6.18 -4.11
C ILE A 302 -7.06 -5.79 -2.69
N ALA A 303 -6.32 -6.29 -1.68
CA ALA A 303 -6.58 -6.02 -0.28
C ALA A 303 -5.29 -5.83 0.51
N TYR A 304 -5.38 -5.27 1.72
CA TYR A 304 -4.30 -5.21 2.70
C TYR A 304 -3.00 -4.60 2.17
N VAL A 305 -3.09 -3.43 1.53
CA VAL A 305 -1.90 -2.73 1.03
C VAL A 305 -0.95 -2.35 2.16
N GLY A 306 0.36 -2.53 1.96
CA GLY A 306 1.43 -2.16 2.87
C GLY A 306 2.55 -1.39 2.19
N VAL A 307 3.23 -0.50 2.91
CA VAL A 307 4.49 0.14 2.48
C VAL A 307 5.66 -0.69 3.00
N VAL A 308 6.59 -1.03 2.12
CA VAL A 308 7.79 -1.80 2.50
C VAL A 308 9.05 -1.24 1.85
N ASN A 309 10.11 -1.10 2.64
CA ASN A 309 11.46 -0.90 2.12
C ASN A 309 12.03 -2.27 1.73
N LEU A 310 12.21 -2.49 0.43
CA LEU A 310 12.65 -3.77 -0.12
C LEU A 310 14.12 -4.09 0.21
N LEU A 311 14.93 -3.08 0.44
CA LEU A 311 16.37 -3.22 0.71
C LEU A 311 16.70 -3.21 2.21
N GLY A 312 15.96 -2.41 2.99
CA GLY A 312 16.24 -2.18 4.41
C GLY A 312 15.20 -2.75 5.38
N GLY A 313 14.08 -3.26 4.88
CA GLY A 313 12.93 -3.61 5.71
C GLY A 313 12.27 -2.39 6.36
N GLY A 314 11.13 -2.60 7.01
CA GLY A 314 10.32 -1.53 7.60
C GLY A 314 9.66 -0.64 6.54
N ASN A 315 9.18 0.51 6.99
CA ASN A 315 8.40 1.46 6.18
C ASN A 315 9.08 2.83 6.01
N ARG A 316 10.39 2.93 6.30
CA ARG A 316 11.20 4.10 5.94
C ARG A 316 11.80 3.88 4.56
N VAL A 317 11.39 4.68 3.60
CA VAL A 317 11.68 4.48 2.18
C VAL A 317 12.49 5.62 1.59
N ASP A 318 13.20 5.35 0.50
CA ASP A 318 13.95 6.32 -0.30
C ASP A 318 13.25 6.57 -1.64
N ASN A 319 13.97 7.15 -2.60
CA ASN A 319 13.47 7.38 -3.96
C ASN A 319 13.25 6.06 -4.73
N SER A 320 14.00 5.03 -4.39
CA SER A 320 13.94 3.70 -5.00
C SER A 320 14.20 2.62 -3.94
N GLY A 321 14.07 1.35 -4.32
CA GLY A 321 14.31 0.22 -3.42
C GLY A 321 13.21 0.04 -2.38
N TRP A 322 12.02 0.56 -2.64
CA TRP A 322 10.82 0.31 -1.86
C TRP A 322 9.67 -0.16 -2.75
N GLY A 323 8.62 -0.60 -2.13
CA GLY A 323 7.44 -1.03 -2.86
C GLY A 323 6.20 -1.09 -1.99
N ILE A 324 5.15 -1.50 -2.64
CA ILE A 324 3.88 -1.84 -2.04
C ILE A 324 3.75 -3.36 -1.94
N THR A 325 3.19 -3.83 -0.85
CA THR A 325 2.71 -5.20 -0.70
C THR A 325 1.20 -5.19 -0.70
N TYR A 326 0.58 -6.22 -1.23
CA TYR A 326 -0.87 -6.38 -1.13
C TYR A 326 -1.27 -7.84 -1.32
N THR A 327 -2.44 -8.18 -0.79
CA THR A 327 -3.12 -9.44 -1.08
C THR A 327 -3.88 -9.29 -2.39
N TYR A 328 -3.68 -10.24 -3.29
CA TYR A 328 -4.32 -10.30 -4.60
C TYR A 328 -5.14 -11.57 -4.74
N ILE A 329 -6.34 -11.45 -5.25
CA ILE A 329 -7.19 -12.57 -5.66
C ILE A 329 -7.47 -12.37 -7.15
N PRO A 330 -7.06 -13.33 -8.02
CA PRO A 330 -7.21 -13.18 -9.46
C PRO A 330 -8.68 -13.27 -9.89
N HIS A 331 -8.91 -12.85 -11.12
CA HIS A 331 -10.16 -13.06 -11.84
C HIS A 331 -10.63 -14.51 -11.69
N GLY A 332 -11.91 -14.71 -11.38
CA GLY A 332 -12.49 -16.03 -11.14
C GLY A 332 -12.11 -16.72 -9.83
N GLY A 333 -11.11 -16.20 -9.11
CA GLY A 333 -10.65 -16.77 -7.84
C GLY A 333 -11.63 -16.55 -6.68
N THR A 334 -11.54 -17.40 -5.67
CA THR A 334 -12.31 -17.30 -4.42
C THR A 334 -11.50 -16.61 -3.32
N LEU A 335 -12.12 -16.22 -2.21
CA LEU A 335 -11.39 -15.67 -1.05
C LEU A 335 -10.38 -16.66 -0.41
N LYS A 336 -10.35 -17.91 -0.85
CA LYS A 336 -9.35 -18.91 -0.42
C LYS A 336 -8.06 -18.83 -1.27
N GLU A 337 -8.13 -18.23 -2.46
CA GLU A 337 -7.02 -18.15 -3.41
C GLU A 337 -6.30 -16.80 -3.30
N LYS A 338 -5.66 -16.57 -2.17
CA LYS A 338 -4.96 -15.32 -1.88
C LYS A 338 -3.49 -15.42 -2.24
N TYR A 339 -2.99 -14.40 -2.90
CA TYR A 339 -1.57 -14.26 -3.27
C TYR A 339 -0.98 -13.02 -2.62
N LEU A 340 0.22 -13.14 -2.06
CA LEU A 340 1.02 -12.00 -1.63
C LEU A 340 1.78 -11.45 -2.84
N VAL A 341 1.57 -10.19 -3.10
CA VAL A 341 2.22 -9.47 -4.20
C VAL A 341 3.12 -8.39 -3.65
N PHE A 342 4.31 -8.28 -4.23
CA PHE A 342 5.21 -7.15 -4.09
C PHE A 342 5.29 -6.39 -5.41
N GLN A 343 5.27 -5.06 -5.32
CA GLN A 343 5.39 -4.22 -6.50
C GLN A 343 6.31 -3.03 -6.19
N GLY A 344 7.43 -2.96 -6.90
CA GLY A 344 8.43 -1.92 -6.68
C GLY A 344 7.90 -0.53 -7.05
N VAL A 345 8.34 0.48 -6.34
CA VAL A 345 8.00 1.88 -6.61
C VAL A 345 9.27 2.72 -6.63
N ASN A 346 9.40 3.53 -7.68
CA ASN A 346 10.43 4.55 -7.82
C ASN A 346 9.75 5.92 -7.83
N MET A 347 10.23 6.82 -7.00
CA MET A 347 9.65 8.13 -6.79
C MET A 347 10.74 9.21 -6.81
N LYS A 348 10.52 10.27 -7.57
CA LYS A 348 11.47 11.40 -7.63
C LYS A 348 10.76 12.72 -7.86
N VAL A 349 11.36 13.78 -7.33
CA VAL A 349 10.99 15.15 -7.68
C VAL A 349 11.64 15.50 -9.01
N VAL A 350 10.89 16.09 -9.94
CA VAL A 350 11.35 16.53 -11.25
C VAL A 350 11.24 18.06 -11.35
N SER A 351 12.14 18.66 -12.11
CA SER A 351 12.16 20.12 -12.32
C SER A 351 11.07 20.58 -13.29
N GLU A 352 10.70 19.74 -14.24
CA GLU A 352 9.63 20.01 -15.19
C GLU A 352 8.35 19.27 -14.81
N PRO A 353 7.21 19.97 -14.66
CA PRO A 353 5.92 19.33 -14.41
C PRO A 353 5.59 18.28 -15.46
N GLN A 354 5.04 17.16 -15.01
CA GLN A 354 4.62 16.06 -15.86
C GLN A 354 3.09 16.11 -16.10
N GLN A 355 2.65 15.65 -17.26
CA GLN A 355 1.19 15.55 -17.56
C GLN A 355 0.51 14.50 -16.69
N ALA A 356 1.22 13.41 -16.36
CA ALA A 356 0.79 12.39 -15.43
C ALA A 356 1.91 12.09 -14.42
N SER A 357 1.54 12.00 -13.15
CA SER A 357 2.48 11.79 -12.04
C SER A 357 2.89 10.33 -11.92
N VAL A 358 2.01 9.39 -12.29
CA VAL A 358 2.19 7.94 -12.10
C VAL A 358 2.22 7.20 -13.42
N GLY A 359 3.15 6.28 -13.56
CA GLY A 359 3.20 5.31 -14.65
C GLY A 359 3.32 3.88 -14.12
N LEU A 360 2.55 2.97 -14.70
CA LEU A 360 2.47 1.55 -14.34
C LEU A 360 3.11 0.69 -15.40
N ALA A 361 4.06 -0.17 -15.01
CA ALA A 361 4.82 -0.99 -15.94
C ALA A 361 3.94 -2.03 -16.66
N LEU A 362 3.93 -1.95 -17.99
CA LEU A 362 3.33 -2.94 -18.87
C LEU A 362 4.39 -3.97 -19.25
N THR A 363 4.20 -5.22 -18.84
CA THR A 363 5.22 -6.29 -19.00
C THR A 363 4.67 -7.40 -19.86
N ARG A 364 5.53 -7.92 -20.76
CA ARG A 364 5.25 -9.11 -21.58
C ARG A 364 5.82 -10.35 -20.91
N TRP A 365 5.00 -11.37 -20.86
CA TRP A 365 5.28 -12.69 -20.34
C TRP A 365 5.06 -13.72 -21.44
N GLU A 366 5.89 -14.75 -21.50
CA GLU A 366 5.72 -15.87 -22.41
C GLU A 366 5.38 -17.12 -21.60
N HIS A 367 4.26 -17.73 -21.93
CA HIS A 367 3.84 -19.03 -21.40
C HIS A 367 4.67 -20.15 -22.04
N ARG A 368 4.86 -21.25 -21.33
CA ARG A 368 5.60 -22.43 -21.85
C ARG A 368 5.01 -23.04 -23.12
N SER A 369 3.76 -22.72 -23.49
CA SER A 369 3.14 -23.09 -24.78
C SER A 369 3.51 -22.17 -25.93
N GLY A 370 4.33 -21.13 -25.72
CA GLY A 370 4.69 -20.12 -26.71
C GLY A 370 3.70 -18.96 -26.83
N LYS A 371 2.62 -18.94 -26.04
CA LYS A 371 1.66 -17.84 -25.99
C LYS A 371 2.20 -16.67 -25.16
N TYR A 372 1.76 -15.47 -25.50
CA TYR A 372 2.14 -14.25 -24.78
C TYR A 372 0.99 -13.71 -23.95
N ARG A 373 1.31 -13.22 -22.76
CA ARG A 373 0.47 -12.40 -21.92
C ARG A 373 1.14 -11.06 -21.71
N VAL A 374 0.43 -9.96 -21.96
CA VAL A 374 0.92 -8.60 -21.74
C VAL A 374 0.01 -7.94 -20.72
N THR A 375 0.56 -7.57 -19.57
CA THR A 375 -0.28 -7.13 -18.47
C THR A 375 0.46 -6.20 -17.51
N THR A 376 -0.30 -5.43 -16.75
CA THR A 376 0.14 -4.72 -15.53
C THR A 376 -0.29 -5.45 -14.26
N LEU A 377 -1.06 -6.54 -14.40
CA LEU A 377 -1.60 -7.33 -13.29
C LEU A 377 -0.60 -8.40 -12.82
N PRO A 378 -0.76 -8.92 -11.59
CA PRO A 378 0.02 -10.05 -11.12
C PRO A 378 -0.20 -11.30 -11.96
N VAL A 379 0.89 -11.96 -12.35
CA VAL A 379 0.86 -13.27 -13.01
C VAL A 379 1.00 -14.36 -11.95
N VAL A 380 -0.12 -14.95 -11.54
CA VAL A 380 -0.16 -15.90 -10.40
C VAL A 380 0.47 -17.26 -10.69
N ARG A 381 0.48 -17.70 -11.95
CA ARG A 381 1.13 -18.96 -12.38
C ARG A 381 2.56 -18.72 -12.91
N GLN A 382 3.37 -18.03 -12.11
CA GLN A 382 4.73 -17.62 -12.56
C GLN A 382 5.62 -18.78 -12.99
N SER A 383 5.45 -19.99 -12.46
CA SER A 383 6.21 -21.17 -12.89
C SER A 383 5.92 -21.60 -14.33
N GLU A 384 4.82 -21.15 -14.92
CA GLU A 384 4.41 -21.45 -16.29
C GLU A 384 4.80 -20.33 -17.27
N TYR A 385 5.18 -19.16 -16.74
CA TYR A 385 5.49 -17.97 -17.51
C TYR A 385 6.95 -17.53 -17.31
N THR A 386 7.56 -17.08 -18.38
CA THR A 386 8.87 -16.42 -18.39
C THR A 386 8.67 -14.94 -18.69
N GLU A 387 9.16 -14.06 -17.82
CA GLU A 387 9.21 -12.63 -18.11
C GLU A 387 10.12 -12.37 -19.30
N ARG A 388 9.66 -11.58 -20.26
CA ARG A 388 10.43 -11.20 -21.44
C ARG A 388 10.99 -9.79 -21.31
N ASN A 389 10.13 -8.79 -21.30
CA ASN A 389 10.54 -7.40 -21.21
C ASN A 389 9.40 -6.49 -20.75
N ARG A 390 9.76 -5.33 -20.22
CA ARG A 390 8.84 -4.21 -20.04
C ARG A 390 8.68 -3.50 -21.38
N ILE A 391 7.44 -3.34 -21.84
CA ILE A 391 7.09 -2.70 -23.10
C ILE A 391 7.04 -1.18 -22.93
N ALA A 392 6.32 -0.70 -21.92
CA ALA A 392 6.08 0.71 -21.65
C ALA A 392 5.66 0.93 -20.19
N TYR A 393 5.39 2.19 -19.86
CA TYR A 393 4.58 2.56 -18.70
C TYR A 393 3.24 3.12 -19.16
N LEU A 394 2.16 2.53 -18.71
CA LEU A 394 0.80 3.02 -18.95
C LEU A 394 0.44 4.13 -17.97
N LEU A 395 -0.50 4.97 -18.36
CA LEU A 395 -1.17 5.89 -17.45
C LEU A 395 -2.08 5.09 -16.50
N THR A 396 -2.24 5.58 -15.29
CA THR A 396 -3.10 4.92 -14.28
C THR A 396 -4.52 5.49 -14.24
N ARG A 397 -4.79 6.53 -15.03
CA ARG A 397 -6.12 7.11 -15.30
C ARG A 397 -6.09 7.95 -16.58
N PRO A 398 -7.25 8.33 -17.12
CA PRO A 398 -7.32 9.29 -18.22
C PRO A 398 -6.75 10.67 -17.81
N VAL A 399 -6.11 11.35 -18.75
CA VAL A 399 -5.56 12.71 -18.55
C VAL A 399 -6.59 13.75 -18.98
N VAL A 400 -6.91 14.67 -18.09
CA VAL A 400 -7.90 15.72 -18.37
C VAL A 400 -7.41 16.62 -19.52
N GLY A 401 -8.26 16.82 -20.52
CA GLY A 401 -7.97 17.67 -21.68
C GLY A 401 -7.11 17.03 -22.78
N ILE A 402 -6.75 15.75 -22.65
CA ILE A 402 -6.04 14.98 -23.66
C ILE A 402 -6.80 13.68 -23.94
N GLU A 403 -7.02 13.36 -25.22
CA GLU A 403 -7.67 12.10 -25.57
C GLU A 403 -6.79 10.91 -25.17
N THR A 404 -7.38 10.01 -24.38
CA THR A 404 -6.78 8.75 -23.94
C THR A 404 -7.70 7.59 -24.24
N LEU A 405 -7.11 6.43 -24.46
CA LEU A 405 -7.82 5.16 -24.61
C LEU A 405 -7.61 4.32 -23.37
N GLU A 406 -8.69 3.74 -22.87
CA GLU A 406 -8.65 2.71 -21.85
C GLU A 406 -8.12 1.41 -22.45
N VAL A 407 -7.23 0.73 -21.75
CA VAL A 407 -6.65 -0.54 -22.17
C VAL A 407 -7.15 -1.64 -21.25
N GLU A 408 -7.76 -2.65 -21.83
CA GLU A 408 -8.34 -3.79 -21.15
C GLU A 408 -7.56 -5.08 -21.42
N GLU A 409 -7.48 -5.93 -20.42
CA GLU A 409 -7.03 -7.32 -20.55
C GLU A 409 -8.23 -8.25 -20.56
N CYS A 410 -8.24 -9.20 -21.48
CA CYS A 410 -9.26 -10.21 -21.67
C CYS A 410 -8.64 -11.61 -21.68
N VAL A 411 -9.41 -12.64 -21.32
CA VAL A 411 -9.02 -14.05 -21.40
C VAL A 411 -10.00 -14.82 -22.27
N ASN A 412 -9.50 -15.71 -23.11
CA ASN A 412 -10.32 -16.54 -23.97
C ASN A 412 -11.15 -17.53 -23.10
N ARG A 413 -12.46 -17.63 -23.39
CA ARG A 413 -13.40 -18.51 -22.67
C ARG A 413 -13.07 -19.99 -22.78
N GLN A 414 -12.42 -20.38 -23.86
CA GLN A 414 -12.09 -21.79 -24.15
C GLN A 414 -10.62 -22.12 -23.84
N ASP A 415 -9.77 -21.10 -23.74
CA ASP A 415 -8.34 -21.26 -23.51
C ASP A 415 -7.85 -20.25 -22.44
N PRO A 416 -7.63 -20.72 -21.20
CA PRO A 416 -7.24 -19.84 -20.09
C PRO A 416 -5.81 -19.29 -20.21
N ASP A 417 -5.06 -19.68 -21.19
CA ASP A 417 -3.70 -19.20 -21.47
C ASP A 417 -3.64 -18.24 -22.67
N ASP A 418 -4.77 -18.03 -23.34
CA ASP A 418 -4.89 -17.08 -24.45
C ASP A 418 -5.45 -15.76 -23.95
N TYR A 419 -4.62 -14.73 -23.93
CA TYR A 419 -4.93 -13.39 -23.48
C TYR A 419 -4.93 -12.40 -24.64
N LEU A 420 -5.90 -11.51 -24.62
CA LEU A 420 -6.02 -10.38 -25.55
C LEU A 420 -5.92 -9.07 -24.77
N VAL A 421 -5.15 -8.12 -25.27
CA VAL A 421 -5.14 -6.74 -24.78
C VAL A 421 -5.70 -5.84 -25.88
N THR A 422 -6.72 -5.06 -25.52
CA THR A 422 -7.46 -4.23 -26.47
C THR A 422 -7.89 -2.92 -25.82
N ASP A 423 -8.46 -2.00 -26.58
CA ASP A 423 -9.16 -0.83 -26.06
C ASP A 423 -10.54 -1.21 -25.47
N ALA A 424 -11.13 -0.28 -24.72
CA ALA A 424 -12.37 -0.53 -23.98
C ALA A 424 -13.50 -1.04 -24.87
N GLY A 425 -14.13 -2.13 -24.43
CA GLY A 425 -15.20 -2.81 -25.17
C GLY A 425 -14.73 -3.83 -26.21
N GLY A 426 -13.41 -3.95 -26.46
CA GLY A 426 -12.88 -4.89 -27.42
C GLY A 426 -12.93 -6.36 -26.99
N CYS A 427 -13.13 -6.66 -25.70
CA CYS A 427 -13.39 -8.02 -25.23
C CYS A 427 -14.77 -8.54 -25.70
N ASP A 428 -15.75 -7.65 -25.82
CA ASP A 428 -17.10 -8.00 -26.19
C ASP A 428 -17.18 -8.49 -27.64
N GLY A 429 -17.73 -9.68 -27.82
CA GLY A 429 -17.86 -10.30 -29.15
C GLY A 429 -16.61 -11.03 -29.66
N SER A 430 -15.47 -10.93 -28.97
CA SER A 430 -14.22 -11.60 -29.38
C SER A 430 -14.11 -13.06 -28.89
N GLY A 431 -15.08 -13.56 -28.13
CA GLY A 431 -14.98 -14.87 -27.47
C GLY A 431 -14.16 -14.85 -26.17
N HIS A 432 -13.80 -13.64 -25.70
CA HIS A 432 -13.01 -13.41 -24.50
C HIS A 432 -13.86 -12.79 -23.39
N ASP A 433 -13.50 -13.07 -22.16
CA ASP A 433 -14.05 -12.41 -20.98
C ASP A 433 -13.10 -11.31 -20.52
N ARG A 434 -13.67 -10.15 -20.19
CA ARG A 434 -12.90 -9.05 -19.62
C ARG A 434 -12.37 -9.40 -18.23
N ILE A 435 -11.08 -9.22 -18.02
CA ILE A 435 -10.42 -9.38 -16.71
C ILE A 435 -10.46 -8.04 -15.97
N ALA A 436 -9.78 -7.02 -16.51
CA ALA A 436 -9.67 -5.72 -15.87
C ALA A 436 -9.21 -4.64 -16.86
N THR A 437 -9.35 -3.37 -16.45
CA THR A 437 -8.60 -2.27 -17.01
C THR A 437 -7.15 -2.36 -16.52
N ILE A 438 -6.19 -2.42 -17.43
CA ILE A 438 -4.76 -2.50 -17.12
C ILE A 438 -4.04 -1.15 -17.22
N GLY A 439 -4.74 -0.10 -17.65
CA GLY A 439 -4.24 1.27 -17.73
C GLY A 439 -4.85 2.06 -18.87
N TRP A 440 -4.23 3.20 -19.16
CA TRP A 440 -4.62 4.09 -20.27
C TRP A 440 -3.41 4.45 -21.11
N VAL A 441 -3.65 4.73 -22.41
CA VAL A 441 -2.66 5.23 -23.34
C VAL A 441 -3.15 6.54 -23.95
N TYR A 442 -2.22 7.38 -24.41
CA TYR A 442 -2.59 8.52 -25.23
C TYR A 442 -3.05 8.04 -26.61
N LYS A 443 -4.17 8.56 -27.10
CA LYS A 443 -4.65 8.26 -28.45
C LYS A 443 -3.74 8.82 -29.54
N TYR A 444 -3.10 9.95 -29.26
CA TYR A 444 -2.17 10.61 -30.17
C TYR A 444 -0.80 10.79 -29.50
N PRO A 445 0.30 10.81 -30.27
CA PRO A 445 1.65 10.95 -29.74
C PRO A 445 1.79 12.18 -28.83
N GLN A 446 2.44 11.99 -27.68
CA GLN A 446 2.79 13.06 -26.76
C GLN A 446 4.32 13.10 -26.58
N LYS A 447 4.84 14.21 -26.03
CA LYS A 447 6.27 14.33 -25.71
C LYS A 447 6.70 13.17 -24.78
N ASN A 448 7.80 12.50 -25.12
CA ASN A 448 8.37 11.38 -24.35
C ASN A 448 7.47 10.13 -24.28
N THR A 449 6.61 9.91 -25.27
CA THR A 449 5.86 8.67 -25.40
C THR A 449 6.44 7.76 -26.47
N VAL A 450 6.16 6.48 -26.37
CA VAL A 450 6.46 5.46 -27.38
C VAL A 450 5.16 4.88 -27.91
N PRO A 451 5.09 4.53 -29.18
CA PRO A 451 3.91 3.85 -29.72
C PRO A 451 3.80 2.42 -29.15
N ILE A 452 2.58 1.92 -29.10
CA ILE A 452 2.30 0.52 -28.76
C ILE A 452 1.57 -0.10 -29.93
N TYR A 453 2.07 -1.22 -30.40
CA TYR A 453 1.54 -1.94 -31.55
C TYR A 453 0.91 -3.24 -31.08
N ARG A 454 -0.22 -3.63 -31.69
CA ARG A 454 -0.77 -4.97 -31.55
C ARG A 454 -0.14 -5.89 -32.58
N CYS A 455 0.32 -7.04 -32.13
CA CYS A 455 1.04 -8.04 -32.91
C CYS A 455 0.35 -9.40 -32.77
N TYR A 456 0.46 -10.23 -33.79
CA TYR A 456 0.02 -11.62 -33.79
C TYR A 456 1.21 -12.56 -33.86
N SER A 457 1.28 -13.53 -32.94
CA SER A 457 2.31 -14.60 -32.94
C SER A 457 1.78 -15.85 -33.63
N PRO A 458 2.34 -16.26 -34.78
CA PRO A 458 1.93 -17.48 -35.44
C PRO A 458 2.30 -18.75 -34.66
N LEU A 459 3.37 -18.68 -33.85
CA LEU A 459 3.83 -19.81 -33.02
C LEU A 459 2.94 -20.03 -31.81
N GLY A 460 2.50 -18.95 -31.16
CA GLY A 460 1.62 -19.01 -30.01
C GLY A 460 0.14 -18.96 -30.35
N GLU A 461 -0.19 -18.69 -31.62
CA GLU A 461 -1.56 -18.49 -32.10
C GLU A 461 -2.34 -17.48 -31.24
N ASN A 462 -1.63 -16.41 -30.75
CA ASN A 462 -2.25 -15.38 -29.93
C ASN A 462 -1.70 -13.99 -30.20
N HIS A 463 -2.42 -12.97 -29.70
CA HIS A 463 -2.05 -11.58 -29.82
C HIS A 463 -1.15 -11.14 -28.67
N PHE A 464 -0.29 -10.15 -28.92
CA PHE A 464 0.54 -9.51 -27.92
C PHE A 464 0.81 -8.04 -28.27
N LEU A 465 1.35 -7.28 -27.30
CA LEU A 465 1.76 -5.89 -27.54
C LEU A 465 3.27 -5.76 -27.62
N SER A 466 3.72 -4.83 -28.48
CA SER A 466 5.12 -4.43 -28.62
C SER A 466 5.25 -2.91 -28.76
N SER A 467 6.37 -2.34 -28.32
CA SER A 467 6.78 -0.97 -28.63
C SER A 467 7.54 -0.87 -29.96
N ASN A 468 7.76 -1.99 -30.64
CA ASN A 468 8.45 -2.10 -31.91
C ASN A 468 7.47 -2.49 -33.01
N ALA A 469 7.43 -1.72 -34.11
CA ALA A 469 6.58 -2.00 -35.28
C ALA A 469 6.93 -3.34 -35.98
N GLY A 470 8.16 -3.85 -35.83
CA GLY A 470 8.57 -5.19 -36.27
C GLY A 470 8.13 -6.31 -35.35
N CYS A 471 7.29 -6.03 -34.33
CA CYS A 471 6.78 -7.04 -33.39
C CYS A 471 7.88 -7.86 -32.70
N ASP A 472 9.05 -7.24 -32.48
CA ASP A 472 10.24 -7.85 -31.87
C ASP A 472 10.69 -9.17 -32.55
N ASP A 473 10.43 -9.33 -33.86
CA ASP A 473 10.66 -10.54 -34.66
C ASP A 473 9.92 -11.81 -34.16
N LEU A 474 8.91 -11.62 -33.32
CA LEU A 474 8.07 -12.69 -32.74
C LEU A 474 6.76 -12.92 -33.48
N GLY A 475 6.42 -12.03 -34.40
CA GLY A 475 5.17 -12.08 -35.12
C GLY A 475 5.04 -10.96 -36.15
N SER A 476 3.83 -10.69 -36.59
CA SER A 476 3.48 -9.62 -37.54
C SER A 476 2.53 -8.61 -36.91
N LEU A 477 2.52 -7.38 -37.44
CA LEU A 477 1.51 -6.39 -37.08
C LEU A 477 0.12 -6.97 -37.35
N ASP A 478 -0.74 -6.85 -36.34
CA ASP A 478 -2.13 -7.16 -36.47
C ASP A 478 -2.84 -5.91 -37.06
N MET A 479 -3.24 -6.01 -38.32
CA MET A 479 -3.99 -4.97 -39.01
C MET A 479 -5.47 -5.14 -38.65
N VAL A 480 -5.95 -4.29 -37.76
CA VAL A 480 -7.37 -4.17 -37.36
C VAL A 480 -8.07 -3.19 -38.25
#